data_95624c70af02ed1d4d6d674a521362c5
#
_entry.id   95624c70af02ed1d4d6d674a521362c5
#
_cell.length_a   1.000
_cell.length_b   1.000
_cell.length_c   1.000
_cell.angle_alpha   90.00
_cell.angle_beta   90.00
_cell.angle_gamma   90.00
#
_symmetry.space_group_name_H-M   'P 1'
#
loop_
_entity.id
_entity.type
_entity.pdbx_description
1 polymer ?
#
loop_
_entity_poly.entity_id
_entity_poly.type
_entity_poly.pdbx_seq_one_letter_code
_entity_poly.pdbx_strand_id
1 'polypeptide(L)' 'MRPTSWNAFLSSMLYVGQREYIETTATDYAHVMRTVNTPKSRRPKEMAGMKFSTTLWTAVGPKAGNIRYLVCVERIA' A
#
# COMPACT_ATOMS: atom_id res chain seq x y z
N MET A 1 9.21 4.91 0.00
CA MET A 1 9.39 5.13 -1.45
C MET A 1 8.17 4.60 -2.19
N ARG A 2 7.66 5.38 -3.13
CA ARG A 2 6.52 4.92 -3.94
C ARG A 2 6.97 3.96 -5.02
N PRO A 3 6.19 2.92 -5.31
CA PRO A 3 6.51 2.05 -6.44
C PRO A 3 6.35 2.79 -7.76
N THR A 4 7.20 2.46 -8.72
CA THR A 4 7.11 3.03 -10.07
C THR A 4 5.94 2.44 -10.86
N SER A 5 5.52 1.23 -10.51
CA SER A 5 4.35 0.56 -11.08
C SER A 5 3.56 -0.09 -9.96
N TRP A 6 2.32 0.35 -9.79
CA TRP A 6 1.42 -0.23 -8.79
C TRP A 6 1.07 -1.68 -9.09
N ASN A 7 0.89 -2.02 -10.38
CA ASN A 7 0.59 -3.40 -10.74
C ASN A 7 1.77 -4.32 -10.45
N ALA A 8 2.99 -3.90 -10.76
CA ALA A 8 4.18 -4.68 -10.45
C ALA A 8 4.36 -4.85 -8.94
N PHE A 9 4.14 -3.78 -8.17
CA PHE A 9 4.23 -3.83 -6.72
C PHE A 9 3.21 -4.81 -6.12
N LEU A 10 1.95 -4.69 -6.51
CA LEU A 10 0.89 -5.53 -5.97
C LEU A 10 1.04 -6.99 -6.39
N SER A 11 1.44 -7.23 -7.65
CA SER A 11 1.62 -8.60 -8.14
C SER A 11 2.83 -9.29 -7.52
N SER A 12 3.77 -8.54 -6.94
CA SER A 12 4.91 -9.12 -6.21
C SER A 12 4.50 -9.70 -4.86
N MET A 13 3.30 -9.39 -4.38
CA MET A 13 2.78 -9.93 -3.12
C MET A 13 2.22 -11.32 -3.37
N LEU A 14 3.06 -12.34 -3.25
CA LEU A 14 2.78 -13.71 -3.68
C LEU A 14 1.87 -14.50 -2.74
N TYR A 15 1.78 -14.10 -1.46
CA TYR A 15 1.09 -14.87 -0.45
C TYR A 15 -0.04 -14.08 0.19
N VAL A 16 -1.17 -14.73 0.42
CA VAL A 16 -2.22 -14.17 1.27
C VAL A 16 -1.67 -13.96 2.68
N GLY A 17 -1.87 -12.77 3.22
CA GLY A 17 -1.31 -12.37 4.50
C GLY A 17 0.01 -11.62 4.39
N GLN A 18 0.62 -11.58 3.22
CA GLN A 18 1.83 -10.79 3.00
C GLN A 18 1.54 -9.31 3.21
N ARG A 19 2.46 -8.60 3.86
CA ARG A 19 2.35 -7.17 4.12
C ARG A 19 3.53 -6.43 3.54
N GLU A 20 3.25 -5.27 2.98
CA GLU A 20 4.25 -4.33 2.50
C GLU A 20 3.91 -2.94 3.00
N TYR A 21 4.94 -2.12 3.19
CA TYR A 21 4.76 -0.78 3.76
C TYR A 21 5.25 0.27 2.79
N ILE A 22 4.43 1.31 2.59
CA ILE A 22 4.76 2.41 1.70
C ILE A 22 4.85 3.67 2.53
N GLU A 23 6.04 4.30 2.57
CA GLU A 23 6.20 5.57 3.26
C GLU A 23 5.45 6.67 2.51
N THR A 24 4.69 7.47 3.23
CA THR A 24 3.87 8.52 2.67
C THR A 24 3.89 9.75 3.59
N THR A 25 2.99 10.70 3.34
CA THR A 25 2.88 11.92 4.11
C THR A 25 1.47 12.09 4.67
N ALA A 26 1.32 13.02 5.62
CA ALA A 26 0.03 13.33 6.22
C ALA A 26 -1.01 13.80 5.20
N THR A 27 -0.56 14.37 4.07
CA THR A 27 -1.47 14.90 3.05
C THR A 27 -1.71 13.90 1.91
N ASP A 28 -0.87 12.88 1.77
CA ASP A 28 -0.86 12.01 0.59
C ASP A 28 -1.32 10.57 0.87
N TYR A 29 -1.38 10.17 2.15
CA TYR A 29 -1.70 8.77 2.48
C TYR A 29 -3.06 8.33 1.93
N ALA A 30 -4.05 9.22 1.92
CA ALA A 30 -5.37 8.88 1.42
C ALA A 30 -5.36 8.55 -0.06
N HIS A 31 -4.53 9.26 -0.84
CA HIS A 31 -4.35 8.98 -2.26
C HIS A 31 -3.68 7.61 -2.48
N VAL A 32 -2.67 7.29 -1.68
CA VAL A 32 -1.98 6.00 -1.74
C VAL A 32 -2.96 4.86 -1.45
N MET A 33 -3.73 4.99 -0.37
CA MET A 33 -4.71 3.98 0.01
C MET A 33 -5.78 3.79 -1.07
N ARG A 34 -6.26 4.89 -1.65
CA ARG A 34 -7.25 4.84 -2.73
C ARG A 34 -6.68 4.15 -3.97
N THR A 35 -5.43 4.44 -4.32
CA THR A 35 -4.77 3.83 -5.48
C THR A 35 -4.68 2.32 -5.33
N VAL A 36 -4.39 1.81 -4.13
CA VAL A 36 -4.35 0.37 -3.87
C VAL A 36 -5.75 -0.25 -3.97
N ASN A 37 -6.75 0.41 -3.40
CA ASN A 37 -8.10 -0.15 -3.26
C ASN A 37 -8.97 -0.01 -4.51
N THR A 38 -8.66 0.92 -5.40
CA THR A 38 -9.49 1.16 -6.59
C THR A 38 -9.18 0.11 -7.65
N PRO A 39 -10.17 -0.70 -8.08
CA PRO A 39 -9.98 -1.62 -9.19
C PRO A 39 -9.67 -0.81 -10.44
N LYS A 40 -8.57 -1.14 -11.09
CA LYS A 40 -8.22 -0.52 -12.36
C LYS A 40 -8.59 -1.47 -13.48
N SER A 41 -9.27 -0.94 -14.49
CA SER A 41 -9.72 -1.72 -15.64
C SER A 41 -8.58 -2.39 -16.41
N ARG A 42 -7.34 -1.97 -16.17
CA ARG A 42 -6.16 -2.49 -16.85
C ARG A 42 -5.30 -3.42 -16.00
N ARG A 43 -5.82 -3.93 -14.88
CA ARG A 43 -5.07 -4.91 -14.10
C ARG A 43 -4.87 -6.19 -14.91
N PRO A 44 -3.66 -6.78 -14.87
CA PRO A 44 -3.40 -8.05 -15.54
C PRO A 44 -4.34 -9.16 -15.05
N LYS A 45 -4.61 -10.14 -15.90
CA LYS A 45 -5.48 -11.27 -15.57
C LYS A 45 -4.98 -12.06 -14.37
N GLU A 46 -3.67 -12.16 -14.20
CA GLU A 46 -3.06 -12.86 -13.07
C GLU A 46 -3.33 -12.20 -11.73
N MET A 47 -3.78 -10.95 -11.75
CA MET A 47 -4.21 -10.24 -10.55
C MET A 47 -5.71 -10.34 -10.30
N ALA A 48 -6.46 -11.00 -11.20
CA ALA A 48 -7.90 -11.17 -11.03
C ALA A 48 -8.15 -12.01 -9.77
N GLY A 49 -9.03 -11.52 -8.91
CA GLY A 49 -9.32 -12.19 -7.64
C GLY A 49 -8.39 -11.82 -6.49
N MET A 50 -7.26 -11.16 -6.75
CA MET A 50 -6.43 -10.63 -5.68
C MET A 50 -7.12 -9.44 -5.02
N LYS A 51 -7.14 -9.46 -3.70
CA LYS A 51 -7.70 -8.36 -2.90
C LYS A 51 -6.68 -7.89 -1.89
N PHE A 52 -6.69 -6.58 -1.63
CA PHE A 52 -5.75 -5.94 -0.73
C PHE A 52 -6.51 -5.09 0.27
N SER A 53 -6.00 -5.04 1.50
CA SER A 53 -6.46 -4.09 2.50
C SER A 53 -5.35 -3.08 2.76
N THR A 54 -5.75 -1.88 3.18
CA THR A 54 -4.81 -0.82 3.52
C THR A 54 -5.10 -0.30 4.93
N THR A 55 -4.02 -0.01 5.66
CA THR A 55 -4.11 0.56 7.01
C THR A 55 -3.06 1.64 7.14
N LEU A 56 -3.42 2.77 7.72
CA LEU A 56 -2.46 3.83 7.99
C LEU A 56 -1.76 3.55 9.32
N TRP A 57 -0.43 3.52 9.28
CA TRP A 57 0.42 3.39 10.45
C TRP A 57 1.19 4.67 10.64
N THR A 58 1.34 5.09 11.89
CA THR A 58 2.19 6.23 12.24
C THR A 58 3.29 5.75 13.17
N ALA A 59 4.51 6.21 12.90
CA ALA A 59 5.66 5.93 13.74
C ALA A 59 6.20 7.26 14.28
N VAL A 60 6.39 7.32 15.59
CA VAL A 60 6.90 8.54 16.25
C VAL A 60 8.33 8.32 16.63
N GLY A 61 9.22 9.16 16.10
CA GLY A 61 10.63 9.12 16.45
C GLY A 61 10.92 9.73 17.81
N PRO A 62 12.17 9.60 18.30
CA PRO A 62 12.55 10.11 19.63
C PRO A 62 12.54 11.62 19.74
N LYS A 63 12.55 12.33 18.62
CA LYS A 63 12.49 13.80 18.59
C LYS A 63 11.08 14.27 18.32
N ALA A 64 10.66 15.35 18.99
CA ALA A 64 9.36 15.95 18.77
C ALA A 64 9.19 16.34 17.28
N GLY A 65 8.04 16.07 16.72
CA GLY A 65 7.74 16.36 15.31
C GLY A 65 8.29 15.35 14.31
N ASN A 66 9.01 14.33 14.76
CA ASN A 66 9.53 13.29 13.87
C ASN A 66 8.51 12.18 13.72
N ILE A 67 7.47 12.43 12.94
CA ILE A 67 6.40 11.47 12.69
C ILE A 67 6.51 10.97 11.25
N ARG A 68 6.47 9.65 11.10
CA ARG A 68 6.42 9.01 9.78
C ARG A 68 5.06 8.38 9.55
N TYR A 69 4.59 8.47 8.33
CA TYR A 69 3.33 7.88 7.90
C TYR A 69 3.62 6.73 6.95
N LEU A 70 3.04 5.59 7.24
CA LEU A 70 3.23 4.37 6.45
C LEU A 70 1.87 3.80 6.09
N VAL A 71 1.66 3.47 4.82
CA VAL A 71 0.49 2.71 4.41
C VAL A 71 0.89 1.24 4.40
N CYS A 72 0.26 0.46 5.26
CA CYS A 72 0.43 -0.99 5.27
C CYS A 72 -0.53 -1.58 4.26
N VAL A 73 0.00 -2.27 3.27
CA VAL A 73 -0.78 -3.00 2.27
C VAL A 73 -0.69 -4.47 2.61
N GLU A 74 -1.82 -5.12 2.80
CA GLU A 74 -1.88 -6.55 3.07
C GLU A 74 -2.68 -7.24 1.96
N ARG A 75 -2.16 -8.34 1.44
CA ARG A 75 -2.91 -9.18 0.52
C ARG A 75 -3.86 -10.06 1.32
N ILE A 76 -5.16 -9.92 1.08
CA ILE A 76 -6.20 -10.64 1.83
C ILE A 76 -6.89 -11.75 1.00
N ALA A 77 -6.65 -11.76 -0.29
CA ALA A 77 -7.15 -12.84 -1.15
C ALA A 77 -6.27 -13.02 -2.39
#